data_24420115967d260d46e06858c8434052
#
_entry.id   24420115967d260d46e06858c8434052
#
_cell.length_a   1.000
_cell.length_b   1.000
_cell.length_c   1.000
_cell.angle_alpha   90.00
_cell.angle_beta   90.00
_cell.angle_gamma   90.00
#
_symmetry.space_group_name_H-M   'P 1'
#
loop_
_entity.id
_entity.type
_entity.pdbx_description
1 polymer ?
#
loop_
_entity_poly.entity_id
_entity_poly.type
_entity_poly.pdbx_seq_one_letter_code
_entity_poly.pdbx_strand_id
1 'polypeptide(L)'
;MARKSRIIIVGSGIVGASTAYHLAQLGWKDMVILDQGPLFETGGSTSHAPGGVFQTNPSRMMCKFAQYTVDLLRSLSFEGKPCFHTVGGIEVSKTKKRHQDLYRKLGIAHSYGLTDAKIITPDEVLKMSPYIDPEKIHGGYYVPTDGLAAPVRAVQAMAKYVTDLKAGEFFGDTAVNGFKIQNNQIRGVQTSKGDYEADIVLVSTGIWAPKMGRLANISLPLVPCEHQMVWLEPFEELKEFKADHKEALVEHALMRHQDYSLYFRQWNDTYVIGNYRHEPRILESEELKKPEDAEEMPSLVDFRPDDFEGAHKESNWLFPRFSEKKLTKKINGIFSFTTDGNPLMGETSVKGLWTANAVWITHAGGVGKAMAEWIVNGEPELDVRQGDINRFHQHHHVRKYLRSRGKQNYKEVYLSLIHI
;
A
#
# COMPACT_ATOMS: atom_id res chain seq x y z
N MET A 1 -10.11 5.67 -35.25
CA MET A 1 -10.61 6.85 -34.50
C MET A 1 -10.23 6.69 -33.06
N ALA A 2 -9.80 7.74 -32.35
CA ALA A 2 -9.51 7.67 -30.93
C ALA A 2 -10.79 7.36 -30.13
N ARG A 3 -10.69 6.50 -29.11
CA ARG A 3 -11.82 6.20 -28.25
C ARG A 3 -12.03 7.33 -27.26
N LYS A 4 -13.23 7.90 -27.20
CA LYS A 4 -13.60 8.96 -26.27
C LYS A 4 -14.19 8.36 -25.00
N SER A 5 -13.78 8.87 -23.84
CA SER A 5 -14.29 8.48 -22.52
C SER A 5 -14.46 9.71 -21.63
N ARG A 6 -15.21 9.57 -20.53
CA ARG A 6 -15.39 10.63 -19.53
C ARG A 6 -14.13 10.84 -18.70
N ILE A 7 -13.48 9.74 -18.33
CA ILE A 7 -12.22 9.72 -17.60
C ILE A 7 -11.36 8.55 -18.06
N ILE A 8 -10.05 8.76 -18.10
CA ILE A 8 -9.04 7.70 -18.24
C ILE A 8 -8.30 7.56 -16.92
N ILE A 9 -8.24 6.33 -16.39
CA ILE A 9 -7.43 5.99 -15.22
C ILE A 9 -6.24 5.19 -15.69
N VAL A 10 -5.03 5.70 -15.46
CA VAL A 10 -3.77 5.04 -15.83
C VAL A 10 -3.22 4.30 -14.63
N GLY A 11 -3.21 2.97 -14.70
CA GLY A 11 -2.87 2.05 -13.63
C GLY A 11 -4.10 1.39 -13.00
N SER A 12 -4.23 0.07 -13.15
CA SER A 12 -5.32 -0.75 -12.57
C SER A 12 -4.98 -1.38 -11.21
N GLY A 13 -3.92 -0.90 -10.55
CA GLY A 13 -3.59 -1.29 -9.17
C GLY A 13 -4.67 -0.89 -8.18
N ILE A 14 -4.46 -1.17 -6.89
CA ILE A 14 -5.47 -0.98 -5.84
C ILE A 14 -6.03 0.46 -5.79
N VAL A 15 -5.24 1.48 -6.12
CA VAL A 15 -5.67 2.89 -6.09
C VAL A 15 -6.55 3.22 -7.27
N GLY A 16 -6.13 2.84 -8.49
CA GLY A 16 -6.93 3.06 -9.71
C GLY A 16 -8.25 2.30 -9.68
N ALA A 17 -8.22 1.03 -9.28
CA ALA A 17 -9.42 0.22 -9.11
C ALA A 17 -10.37 0.79 -8.03
N SER A 18 -9.83 1.25 -6.90
CA SER A 18 -10.62 1.89 -5.84
C SER A 18 -11.25 3.20 -6.31
N THR A 19 -10.51 4.04 -7.06
CA THR A 19 -11.08 5.29 -7.60
C THR A 19 -12.17 4.99 -8.62
N ALA A 20 -11.97 4.03 -9.53
CA ALA A 20 -12.99 3.62 -10.50
C ALA A 20 -14.26 3.08 -9.81
N TYR A 21 -14.08 2.28 -8.75
CA TYR A 21 -15.16 1.75 -7.92
C TYR A 21 -16.03 2.87 -7.31
N HIS A 22 -15.40 3.86 -6.69
CA HIS A 22 -16.12 4.97 -6.06
C HIS A 22 -16.76 5.92 -7.10
N LEU A 23 -16.10 6.16 -8.23
CA LEU A 23 -16.71 6.89 -9.34
C LEU A 23 -17.98 6.18 -9.86
N ALA A 24 -17.94 4.85 -9.97
CA ALA A 24 -19.12 4.06 -10.34
C ALA A 24 -20.23 4.16 -9.30
N GLN A 25 -19.90 4.14 -8.00
CA GLN A 25 -20.86 4.38 -6.92
C GLN A 25 -21.51 5.76 -6.99
N LEU A 26 -20.77 6.78 -7.44
CA LEU A 26 -21.27 8.14 -7.67
C LEU A 26 -22.00 8.28 -9.04
N GLY A 27 -22.27 7.16 -9.72
CA GLY A 27 -23.05 7.12 -10.95
C GLY A 27 -22.26 7.50 -12.22
N TRP A 28 -20.92 7.58 -12.15
CA TRP A 28 -20.11 7.82 -13.33
C TRP A 28 -20.07 6.60 -14.24
N LYS A 29 -20.08 6.87 -15.56
CA LYS A 29 -19.98 5.88 -16.65
C LYS A 29 -18.92 6.33 -17.65
N ASP A 30 -18.70 5.51 -18.66
CA ASP A 30 -17.74 5.76 -19.76
C ASP A 30 -16.31 5.97 -19.22
N MET A 31 -15.92 5.16 -18.25
CA MET A 31 -14.58 5.13 -17.71
C MET A 31 -13.69 4.14 -18.48
N VAL A 32 -12.46 4.53 -18.74
CA VAL A 32 -11.42 3.68 -19.32
C VAL A 32 -10.29 3.52 -18.30
N ILE A 33 -9.96 2.28 -17.95
CA ILE A 33 -8.88 1.95 -17.02
C ILE A 33 -7.81 1.19 -17.80
N LEU A 34 -6.57 1.74 -17.82
CA LEU A 34 -5.46 1.22 -18.62
C LEU A 34 -4.36 0.67 -17.71
N ASP A 35 -3.82 -0.48 -18.06
CA ASP A 35 -2.62 -1.01 -17.40
C ASP A 35 -1.58 -1.47 -18.43
N GLN A 36 -0.29 -1.32 -18.09
CA GLN A 36 0.81 -1.74 -18.96
C GLN A 36 1.03 -3.25 -19.01
N GLY A 37 0.58 -3.97 -17.98
CA GLY A 37 0.68 -5.42 -17.86
C GLY A 37 -0.67 -6.13 -17.94
N PRO A 38 -0.68 -7.45 -17.73
CA PRO A 38 -1.91 -8.24 -17.68
C PRO A 38 -2.85 -7.73 -16.59
N LEU A 39 -4.16 -7.76 -16.86
CA LEU A 39 -5.17 -7.31 -15.89
C LEU A 39 -5.18 -8.23 -14.67
N PHE A 40 -5.29 -7.62 -13.50
CA PHE A 40 -5.46 -8.24 -12.18
C PHE A 40 -4.28 -9.08 -11.67
N GLU A 41 -3.27 -9.29 -12.47
CA GLU A 41 -1.94 -9.72 -12.02
C GLU A 41 -1.12 -8.51 -11.56
N THR A 42 -1.48 -7.34 -12.00
CA THR A 42 -1.01 -5.98 -11.80
C THR A 42 0.50 -5.77 -12.02
N GLY A 43 1.37 -6.66 -11.56
CA GLY A 43 2.83 -6.55 -11.70
C GLY A 43 3.48 -5.38 -10.94
N GLY A 44 2.68 -4.53 -10.30
CA GLY A 44 3.11 -3.41 -9.48
C GLY A 44 3.14 -3.74 -7.98
N SER A 45 3.32 -2.72 -7.13
CA SER A 45 3.43 -2.89 -5.67
C SER A 45 2.21 -3.57 -5.03
N THR A 46 1.02 -3.48 -5.65
CA THR A 46 -0.19 -4.18 -5.21
C THR A 46 0.00 -5.70 -5.17
N SER A 47 0.70 -6.27 -6.14
CA SER A 47 0.82 -7.73 -6.33
C SER A 47 1.72 -8.40 -5.29
N HIS A 48 2.74 -7.70 -4.80
CA HIS A 48 3.67 -8.23 -3.80
C HIS A 48 3.50 -7.63 -2.41
N ALA A 49 2.53 -6.71 -2.23
CA ALA A 49 2.29 -6.07 -0.94
C ALA A 49 2.04 -7.11 0.17
N PRO A 50 2.62 -6.93 1.38
CA PRO A 50 2.39 -7.85 2.50
C PRO A 50 0.93 -7.91 2.95
N GLY A 51 0.12 -6.93 2.59
CA GLY A 51 -1.31 -6.88 2.90
C GLY A 51 -1.64 -6.51 4.35
N GLY A 52 -0.66 -6.37 5.22
CA GLY A 52 -0.90 -5.96 6.62
C GLY A 52 -1.46 -4.53 6.70
N VAL A 53 -2.63 -4.38 7.31
CA VAL A 53 -3.29 -3.10 7.52
C VAL A 53 -3.30 -2.76 8.99
N PHE A 54 -2.64 -1.64 9.33
CA PHE A 54 -2.61 -1.06 10.66
C PHE A 54 -3.19 0.35 10.58
N GLN A 55 -4.34 0.56 11.20
CA GLN A 55 -5.14 1.77 11.04
C GLN A 55 -4.57 2.98 11.77
N THR A 56 -3.76 2.77 12.81
CA THR A 56 -3.23 3.88 13.60
C THR A 56 -2.13 4.61 12.86
N ASN A 57 -2.30 5.93 12.71
CA ASN A 57 -1.34 6.82 12.08
C ASN A 57 -1.30 8.17 12.83
N PRO A 58 -0.16 8.86 12.95
CA PRO A 58 -0.08 10.20 13.52
C PRO A 58 -0.92 11.25 12.78
N SER A 59 -1.09 11.09 11.46
CA SER A 59 -1.98 11.93 10.66
C SER A 59 -3.43 11.45 10.80
N ARG A 60 -4.33 12.37 11.17
CA ARG A 60 -5.77 12.10 11.22
C ARG A 60 -6.31 11.68 9.85
N MET A 61 -5.88 12.34 8.77
CA MET A 61 -6.26 12.00 7.41
C MET A 61 -5.89 10.56 7.08
N MET A 62 -4.64 10.15 7.33
CA MET A 62 -4.18 8.80 7.07
C MET A 62 -4.91 7.76 7.92
N CYS A 63 -5.17 8.07 9.20
CA CYS A 63 -5.94 7.19 10.08
C CYS A 63 -7.38 7.01 9.55
N LYS A 64 -8.03 8.08 9.09
CA LYS A 64 -9.38 8.02 8.50
C LYS A 64 -9.40 7.26 7.17
N PHE A 65 -8.39 7.44 6.32
CA PHE A 65 -8.25 6.62 5.11
C PHE A 65 -8.11 5.13 5.43
N ALA A 66 -7.32 4.80 6.46
CA ALA A 66 -7.13 3.42 6.86
C ALA A 66 -8.42 2.78 7.44
N GLN A 67 -9.15 3.50 8.30
CA GLN A 67 -10.44 3.06 8.82
C GLN A 67 -11.42 2.76 7.68
N TYR A 68 -11.60 3.72 6.77
CA TYR A 68 -12.46 3.53 5.60
C TYR A 68 -12.01 2.37 4.72
N THR A 69 -10.69 2.21 4.51
CA THR A 69 -10.14 1.09 3.72
C THR A 69 -10.48 -0.27 4.35
N VAL A 70 -10.37 -0.39 5.67
CA VAL A 70 -10.75 -1.62 6.39
C VAL A 70 -12.24 -1.91 6.19
N ASP A 71 -13.11 -0.92 6.38
CA ASP A 71 -14.56 -1.10 6.24
C ASP A 71 -14.92 -1.50 4.79
N LEU A 72 -14.32 -0.85 3.80
CA LEU A 72 -14.49 -1.21 2.39
C LEU A 72 -14.06 -2.64 2.12
N LEU A 73 -12.83 -3.00 2.48
CA LEU A 73 -12.27 -4.33 2.17
C LEU A 73 -13.01 -5.47 2.90
N ARG A 74 -13.54 -5.21 4.10
CA ARG A 74 -14.41 -6.16 4.82
C ARG A 74 -15.74 -6.38 4.13
N SER A 75 -16.26 -5.38 3.43
CA SER A 75 -17.52 -5.49 2.67
C SER A 75 -17.35 -6.18 1.33
N LEU A 76 -16.12 -6.35 0.84
CA LEU A 76 -15.82 -6.90 -0.46
C LEU A 76 -15.48 -8.40 -0.39
N SER A 77 -15.94 -9.12 -1.39
CA SER A 77 -15.53 -10.50 -1.68
C SER A 77 -15.40 -10.72 -3.19
N PHE A 78 -14.58 -11.67 -3.59
CA PHE A 78 -14.44 -12.08 -4.97
C PHE A 78 -14.42 -13.62 -5.04
N GLU A 79 -15.29 -14.19 -5.87
CA GLU A 79 -15.47 -15.64 -6.00
C GLU A 79 -15.72 -16.35 -4.64
N GLY A 80 -16.55 -15.72 -3.79
CA GLY A 80 -16.88 -16.24 -2.46
C GLY A 80 -15.79 -16.09 -1.40
N LYS A 81 -14.61 -15.50 -1.74
CA LYS A 81 -13.48 -15.32 -0.83
C LYS A 81 -13.41 -13.89 -0.32
N PRO A 82 -13.19 -13.65 0.98
CA PRO A 82 -13.13 -12.31 1.56
C PRO A 82 -11.89 -11.54 1.07
N CYS A 83 -12.02 -10.22 0.94
CA CYS A 83 -10.89 -9.35 0.61
C CYS A 83 -10.12 -8.86 1.84
N PHE A 84 -10.62 -9.15 3.05
CA PHE A 84 -9.98 -8.77 4.32
C PHE A 84 -10.22 -9.81 5.41
N HIS A 85 -9.19 -10.13 6.17
CA HIS A 85 -9.22 -11.00 7.35
C HIS A 85 -8.96 -10.15 8.59
N THR A 86 -9.98 -9.97 9.42
CA THR A 86 -9.88 -9.23 10.68
C THR A 86 -9.30 -10.14 11.76
N VAL A 87 -8.01 -10.00 12.04
CA VAL A 87 -7.28 -10.79 13.06
C VAL A 87 -6.64 -9.93 14.13
N GLY A 88 -6.81 -8.61 14.02
CA GLY A 88 -6.14 -7.63 14.87
C GLY A 88 -4.70 -7.36 14.47
N GLY A 89 -4.19 -6.22 14.95
CA GLY A 89 -2.80 -5.81 14.78
C GLY A 89 -2.16 -5.44 16.12
N ILE A 90 -0.96 -5.93 16.37
CA ILE A 90 -0.21 -5.71 17.60
C ILE A 90 1.09 -4.97 17.28
N GLU A 91 1.40 -3.93 18.02
CA GLU A 91 2.73 -3.32 18.05
C GLU A 91 3.37 -3.63 19.38
N VAL A 92 4.40 -4.48 19.37
CA VAL A 92 5.11 -4.88 20.60
C VAL A 92 6.18 -3.88 20.98
N SER A 93 6.48 -3.80 22.29
CA SER A 93 7.51 -2.96 22.88
C SER A 93 8.59 -3.80 23.54
N LYS A 94 9.83 -3.70 23.06
CA LYS A 94 11.04 -4.34 23.64
C LYS A 94 11.61 -3.55 24.82
N THR A 95 11.36 -2.25 24.87
CA THR A 95 11.91 -1.35 25.88
C THR A 95 10.81 -0.65 26.67
N LYS A 96 11.10 -0.29 27.95
CA LYS A 96 10.17 0.51 28.77
C LYS A 96 9.80 1.85 28.11
N LYS A 97 10.77 2.51 27.44
CA LYS A 97 10.56 3.76 26.73
C LYS A 97 9.55 3.58 25.58
N ARG A 98 9.73 2.51 24.77
CA ARG A 98 8.77 2.17 23.72
C ARG A 98 7.40 1.84 24.30
N HIS A 99 7.34 1.13 25.40
CA HIS A 99 6.07 0.80 26.06
C HIS A 99 5.31 2.08 26.49
N GLN A 100 6.00 3.07 27.05
CA GLN A 100 5.40 4.38 27.38
C GLN A 100 4.89 5.11 26.12
N ASP A 101 5.60 5.01 24.99
CA ASP A 101 5.17 5.60 23.73
C ASP A 101 3.86 4.98 23.19
N LEU A 102 3.61 3.69 23.47
CA LEU A 102 2.36 3.04 23.08
C LEU A 102 1.12 3.67 23.75
N TYR A 103 1.24 4.18 24.98
CA TYR A 103 0.13 4.92 25.63
C TYR A 103 -0.18 6.24 24.94
N ARG A 104 0.84 6.97 24.46
CA ARG A 104 0.62 8.17 23.67
C ARG A 104 -0.07 7.83 22.34
N LYS A 105 0.36 6.76 21.69
CA LYS A 105 -0.26 6.24 20.48
C LYS A 105 -1.70 5.85 20.69
N LEU A 106 -2.03 5.22 21.82
CA LEU A 106 -3.39 4.90 22.22
C LEU A 106 -4.28 6.16 22.31
N GLY A 107 -3.78 7.24 22.94
CA GLY A 107 -4.50 8.51 23.02
C GLY A 107 -4.79 9.11 21.64
N ILE A 108 -3.83 9.06 20.72
CA ILE A 108 -4.01 9.50 19.32
C ILE A 108 -5.07 8.64 18.63
N ALA A 109 -5.00 7.32 18.75
CA ALA A 109 -5.94 6.39 18.14
C ALA A 109 -7.37 6.65 18.59
N HIS A 110 -7.60 6.80 19.91
CA HIS A 110 -8.90 7.13 20.46
C HIS A 110 -9.43 8.48 19.95
N SER A 111 -8.57 9.50 19.87
CA SER A 111 -8.97 10.84 19.37
C SER A 111 -9.36 10.82 17.89
N TYR A 112 -8.92 9.82 17.13
CA TYR A 112 -9.25 9.64 15.71
C TYR A 112 -10.34 8.59 15.48
N GLY A 113 -10.94 8.03 16.56
CA GLY A 113 -12.10 7.15 16.49
C GLY A 113 -11.79 5.65 16.51
N LEU A 114 -10.54 5.24 16.80
CA LEU A 114 -10.18 3.84 17.08
C LEU A 114 -10.37 3.54 18.56
N THR A 115 -11.59 3.62 19.06
CA THR A 115 -11.94 3.55 20.49
C THR A 115 -11.69 2.17 21.12
N ASP A 116 -11.67 1.11 20.32
CA ASP A 116 -11.43 -0.27 20.76
C ASP A 116 -9.93 -0.61 20.87
N ALA A 117 -9.06 0.32 20.46
CA ALA A 117 -7.61 0.16 20.65
C ALA A 117 -7.27 0.12 22.14
N LYS A 118 -6.30 -0.73 22.52
CA LYS A 118 -5.90 -0.89 23.94
C LYS A 118 -4.43 -1.29 24.06
N ILE A 119 -3.89 -1.08 25.27
CA ILE A 119 -2.63 -1.67 25.71
C ILE A 119 -2.92 -3.06 26.25
N ILE A 120 -2.10 -4.03 25.90
CA ILE A 120 -2.21 -5.42 26.29
C ILE A 120 -0.91 -5.94 26.94
N THR A 121 -1.07 -6.90 27.83
CA THR A 121 0.03 -7.55 28.53
C THR A 121 0.81 -8.51 27.63
N PRO A 122 2.06 -8.92 28.00
CA PRO A 122 2.78 -9.96 27.27
C PRO A 122 2.00 -11.28 27.12
N ASP A 123 1.26 -11.70 28.14
CA ASP A 123 0.44 -12.91 28.12
C ASP A 123 -0.75 -12.79 27.14
N GLU A 124 -1.34 -11.61 27.03
CA GLU A 124 -2.38 -11.35 26.02
C GLU A 124 -1.79 -11.34 24.61
N VAL A 125 -0.57 -10.82 24.41
CA VAL A 125 0.14 -10.90 23.13
C VAL A 125 0.39 -12.36 22.76
N LEU A 126 0.89 -13.19 23.70
CA LEU A 126 1.15 -14.62 23.47
C LEU A 126 -0.11 -15.37 23.02
N LYS A 127 -1.28 -15.07 23.59
CA LYS A 127 -2.56 -15.70 23.20
C LYS A 127 -2.93 -15.44 21.74
N MET A 128 -2.56 -14.26 21.20
CA MET A 128 -2.91 -13.86 19.82
C MET A 128 -1.78 -14.13 18.82
N SER A 129 -0.57 -14.36 19.31
CA SER A 129 0.62 -14.68 18.52
C SER A 129 1.45 -15.73 19.25
N PRO A 130 1.11 -17.03 19.12
CA PRO A 130 1.56 -18.10 20.03
C PRO A 130 3.04 -18.46 19.93
N TYR A 131 3.77 -17.91 18.96
CA TYR A 131 5.21 -18.20 18.80
C TYR A 131 6.13 -17.11 19.38
N ILE A 132 5.57 -16.00 19.89
CA ILE A 132 6.35 -14.95 20.52
C ILE A 132 6.85 -15.41 21.90
N ASP A 133 8.01 -14.92 22.30
CA ASP A 133 8.50 -15.05 23.67
C ASP A 133 8.03 -13.85 24.50
N PRO A 134 7.08 -14.05 25.43
CA PRO A 134 6.48 -12.95 26.21
C PRO A 134 7.49 -12.31 27.19
N GLU A 135 8.56 -12.99 27.57
CA GLU A 135 9.58 -12.44 28.47
C GLU A 135 10.45 -11.36 27.79
N LYS A 136 10.41 -11.29 26.45
CA LYS A 136 11.21 -10.35 25.64
C LYS A 136 10.52 -9.03 25.36
N ILE A 137 9.29 -8.86 25.83
CA ILE A 137 8.48 -7.67 25.57
C ILE A 137 7.88 -7.11 26.86
N HIS A 138 7.58 -5.82 26.87
CA HIS A 138 6.87 -5.16 27.99
C HIS A 138 5.36 -5.14 27.78
N GLY A 139 4.85 -5.61 26.65
CA GLY A 139 3.46 -5.62 26.26
C GLY A 139 3.28 -5.14 24.82
N GLY A 140 2.05 -4.87 24.44
CA GLY A 140 1.69 -4.45 23.10
C GLY A 140 0.60 -3.37 23.07
N TYR A 141 0.53 -2.65 21.95
CA TYR A 141 -0.60 -1.83 21.54
C TYR A 141 -1.41 -2.64 20.52
N TYR A 142 -2.69 -2.84 20.79
CA TYR A 142 -3.57 -3.70 20.01
C TYR A 142 -4.75 -2.95 19.42
N VAL A 143 -5.02 -3.16 18.14
CA VAL A 143 -6.22 -2.69 17.43
C VAL A 143 -6.98 -3.90 16.90
N PRO A 144 -8.17 -4.23 17.44
CA PRO A 144 -8.89 -5.45 17.08
C PRO A 144 -9.42 -5.46 15.64
N THR A 145 -9.61 -4.31 15.04
CA THR A 145 -10.13 -4.15 13.67
C THR A 145 -9.03 -4.15 12.60
N ASP A 146 -7.75 -4.14 12.98
CA ASP A 146 -6.64 -4.35 12.06
C ASP A 146 -6.67 -5.76 11.46
N GLY A 147 -5.96 -5.99 10.38
CA GLY A 147 -5.98 -7.30 9.74
C GLY A 147 -5.19 -7.39 8.44
N LEU A 148 -5.42 -8.47 7.73
CA LEU A 148 -4.75 -8.77 6.46
C LEU A 148 -5.69 -8.53 5.29
N ALA A 149 -5.31 -7.63 4.40
CA ALA A 149 -5.92 -7.46 3.08
C ALA A 149 -5.42 -8.55 2.10
N ALA A 150 -6.28 -8.95 1.16
CA ALA A 150 -5.93 -9.65 -0.05
C ALA A 150 -5.95 -8.66 -1.24
N PRO A 151 -4.84 -7.92 -1.52
CA PRO A 151 -4.89 -6.73 -2.35
C PRO A 151 -5.34 -7.00 -3.80
N VAL A 152 -4.82 -8.06 -4.43
CA VAL A 152 -5.18 -8.42 -5.80
C VAL A 152 -6.66 -8.82 -5.87
N ARG A 153 -7.14 -9.60 -4.90
CA ARG A 153 -8.58 -9.97 -4.81
C ARG A 153 -9.48 -8.75 -4.63
N ALA A 154 -9.03 -7.77 -3.85
CA ALA A 154 -9.76 -6.51 -3.68
C ALA A 154 -9.84 -5.72 -4.99
N VAL A 155 -8.76 -5.68 -5.78
CA VAL A 155 -8.76 -5.10 -7.13
C VAL A 155 -9.78 -5.82 -8.02
N GLN A 156 -9.77 -7.16 -8.03
CA GLN A 156 -10.70 -7.96 -8.83
C GLN A 156 -12.16 -7.71 -8.42
N ALA A 157 -12.45 -7.63 -7.11
CA ALA A 157 -13.80 -7.35 -6.61
C ALA A 157 -14.29 -5.96 -7.04
N MET A 158 -13.45 -4.94 -6.90
CA MET A 158 -13.78 -3.56 -7.30
C MET A 158 -13.93 -3.43 -8.82
N ALA A 159 -13.04 -4.06 -9.59
CA ALA A 159 -13.13 -4.08 -11.04
C ALA A 159 -14.40 -4.80 -11.54
N LYS A 160 -14.74 -5.93 -10.92
CA LYS A 160 -15.99 -6.63 -11.22
C LYS A 160 -17.22 -5.74 -10.97
N TYR A 161 -17.26 -5.02 -9.86
CA TYR A 161 -18.34 -4.08 -9.56
C TYR A 161 -18.49 -3.01 -10.67
N VAL A 162 -17.38 -2.41 -11.12
CA VAL A 162 -17.37 -1.41 -12.20
C VAL A 162 -17.87 -1.98 -13.52
N THR A 163 -17.44 -3.20 -13.87
CA THR A 163 -17.81 -3.85 -15.12
C THR A 163 -19.26 -4.36 -15.12
N ASP A 164 -19.74 -4.91 -14.00
CA ASP A 164 -21.13 -5.37 -13.84
C ASP A 164 -22.13 -4.19 -14.00
N LEU A 165 -21.78 -3.01 -13.49
CA LEU A 165 -22.56 -1.79 -13.67
C LEU A 165 -22.42 -1.18 -15.08
N LYS A 166 -21.56 -1.75 -15.94
CA LYS A 166 -21.18 -1.15 -17.24
C LYS A 166 -20.73 0.32 -17.08
N ALA A 167 -20.05 0.62 -15.97
CA ALA A 167 -19.58 1.94 -15.64
C ALA A 167 -18.21 2.23 -16.26
N GLY A 168 -17.42 1.20 -16.56
CA GLY A 168 -16.09 1.34 -17.15
C GLY A 168 -15.54 0.03 -17.68
N GLU A 169 -14.46 0.12 -18.46
CA GLU A 169 -13.77 -1.00 -19.06
C GLU A 169 -12.28 -0.96 -18.70
N PHE A 170 -11.73 -2.14 -18.39
CA PHE A 170 -10.32 -2.34 -18.06
C PHE A 170 -9.58 -2.92 -19.27
N PHE A 171 -8.42 -2.35 -19.58
CA PHE A 171 -7.56 -2.76 -20.70
C PHE A 171 -6.15 -3.04 -20.18
N GLY A 172 -5.78 -4.31 -20.15
CA GLY A 172 -4.41 -4.76 -19.90
C GLY A 172 -3.52 -4.65 -21.13
N ASP A 173 -2.21 -4.84 -20.92
CA ASP A 173 -1.17 -4.78 -21.95
C ASP A 173 -1.27 -3.50 -22.80
N THR A 174 -1.69 -2.40 -22.16
CA THR A 174 -1.95 -1.11 -22.80
C THR A 174 -1.14 -0.02 -22.10
N ALA A 175 0.13 0.07 -22.44
CA ALA A 175 1.07 1.03 -21.87
C ALA A 175 0.81 2.44 -22.35
N VAL A 176 0.68 3.40 -21.42
CA VAL A 176 0.63 4.83 -21.75
C VAL A 176 2.04 5.34 -22.02
N ASN A 177 2.25 5.88 -23.22
CA ASN A 177 3.54 6.35 -23.72
C ASN A 177 3.61 7.88 -23.84
N GLY A 178 2.48 8.60 -23.69
CA GLY A 178 2.42 10.05 -23.78
C GLY A 178 1.08 10.62 -23.37
N PHE A 179 1.05 11.92 -23.14
CA PHE A 179 -0.15 12.68 -22.81
C PHE A 179 -0.45 13.71 -23.90
N LYS A 180 -1.71 13.82 -24.30
CA LYS A 180 -2.18 14.84 -25.21
C LYS A 180 -2.56 16.08 -24.41
N ILE A 181 -1.69 17.08 -24.40
CA ILE A 181 -1.90 18.34 -23.66
C ILE A 181 -1.98 19.49 -24.66
N GLN A 182 -3.04 20.29 -24.57
CA GLN A 182 -3.25 21.48 -25.39
C GLN A 182 -3.69 22.64 -24.50
N ASN A 183 -3.01 23.78 -24.64
CA ASN A 183 -3.30 24.97 -23.82
C ASN A 183 -3.33 24.69 -22.32
N ASN A 184 -2.34 23.93 -21.81
CA ASN A 184 -2.22 23.48 -20.43
C ASN A 184 -3.44 22.68 -19.91
N GLN A 185 -4.14 21.99 -20.79
CA GLN A 185 -5.27 21.11 -20.46
C GLN A 185 -5.07 19.75 -21.10
N ILE A 186 -5.36 18.67 -20.34
CA ILE A 186 -5.34 17.31 -20.82
C ILE A 186 -6.45 17.08 -21.86
N ARG A 187 -6.16 16.28 -22.89
CA ARG A 187 -7.10 15.87 -23.93
C ARG A 187 -7.13 14.36 -24.14
N GLY A 188 -6.28 13.62 -23.43
CA GLY A 188 -6.18 12.19 -23.53
C GLY A 188 -4.77 11.66 -23.38
N VAL A 189 -4.60 10.40 -23.76
CA VAL A 189 -3.32 9.69 -23.69
C VAL A 189 -3.00 8.99 -25.01
N GLN A 190 -1.70 8.81 -25.26
CA GLN A 190 -1.16 7.97 -26.33
C GLN A 190 -0.73 6.64 -25.70
N THR A 191 -1.11 5.53 -26.31
CA THR A 191 -0.79 4.20 -25.78
C THR A 191 -0.15 3.30 -26.82
N SER A 192 0.36 2.14 -26.36
CA SER A 192 0.88 1.09 -27.25
C SER A 192 -0.19 0.50 -28.19
N LYS A 193 -1.48 0.69 -27.90
CA LYS A 193 -2.61 0.15 -28.69
C LYS A 193 -3.49 1.23 -29.32
N GLY A 194 -2.96 2.45 -29.47
CA GLY A 194 -3.68 3.59 -30.03
C GLY A 194 -4.03 4.65 -28.99
N ASP A 195 -4.73 5.67 -29.43
CA ASP A 195 -5.01 6.87 -28.64
C ASP A 195 -6.37 6.81 -27.97
N TYR A 196 -6.45 7.34 -26.76
CA TYR A 196 -7.70 7.56 -26.01
C TYR A 196 -7.87 9.04 -25.73
N GLU A 197 -9.10 9.52 -25.78
CA GLU A 197 -9.47 10.92 -25.53
C GLU A 197 -10.32 11.04 -24.26
N ALA A 198 -9.97 11.99 -23.42
CA ALA A 198 -10.75 12.39 -22.25
C ALA A 198 -10.30 13.76 -21.76
N ASP A 199 -11.23 14.51 -21.14
CA ASP A 199 -10.93 15.78 -20.48
C ASP A 199 -10.43 15.61 -19.04
N ILE A 200 -10.46 14.38 -18.51
CA ILE A 200 -9.94 14.00 -17.19
C ILE A 200 -9.07 12.75 -17.34
N VAL A 201 -7.84 12.81 -16.84
CA VAL A 201 -6.92 11.67 -16.76
C VAL A 201 -6.37 11.58 -15.34
N LEU A 202 -6.54 10.42 -14.71
CA LEU A 202 -5.96 10.12 -13.41
C LEU A 202 -4.73 9.22 -13.57
N VAL A 203 -3.57 9.66 -13.08
CA VAL A 203 -2.34 8.88 -13.00
C VAL A 203 -2.28 8.19 -11.64
N SER A 204 -2.43 6.86 -11.60
CA SER A 204 -2.35 5.99 -10.41
C SER A 204 -1.36 4.84 -10.62
N THR A 205 -0.19 5.18 -11.13
CA THR A 205 0.82 4.24 -11.65
C THR A 205 1.89 3.84 -10.61
N GLY A 206 1.65 4.16 -9.32
CA GLY A 206 2.53 3.75 -8.23
C GLY A 206 3.99 4.17 -8.44
N ILE A 207 4.89 3.19 -8.48
CA ILE A 207 6.34 3.40 -8.63
C ILE A 207 6.75 3.99 -9.99
N TRP A 208 5.89 3.93 -11.01
CA TRP A 208 6.14 4.54 -12.32
C TRP A 208 5.63 5.99 -12.44
N ALA A 209 5.03 6.55 -11.39
CA ALA A 209 4.47 7.90 -11.44
C ALA A 209 5.51 8.98 -11.82
N PRO A 210 6.79 8.96 -11.36
CA PRO A 210 7.77 9.95 -11.83
C PRO A 210 8.01 9.90 -13.34
N LYS A 211 8.00 8.71 -13.96
CA LYS A 211 8.09 8.54 -15.42
C LYS A 211 6.86 9.16 -16.10
N MET A 212 5.66 8.92 -15.59
CA MET A 212 4.44 9.52 -16.13
C MET A 212 4.46 11.04 -16.01
N GLY A 213 4.92 11.57 -14.89
CA GLY A 213 5.10 13.01 -14.70
C GLY A 213 5.99 13.62 -15.79
N ARG A 214 7.15 13.01 -16.09
CA ARG A 214 8.05 13.48 -17.16
C ARG A 214 7.40 13.45 -18.54
N LEU A 215 6.61 12.42 -18.86
CA LEU A 215 5.86 12.35 -20.11
C LEU A 215 4.82 13.49 -20.25
N ALA A 216 4.31 13.98 -19.14
CA ALA A 216 3.39 15.13 -19.07
C ALA A 216 4.10 16.47 -18.86
N ASN A 217 5.44 16.50 -18.81
CA ASN A 217 6.26 17.65 -18.46
C ASN A 217 5.90 18.30 -17.11
N ILE A 218 5.53 17.48 -16.12
CA ILE A 218 5.29 17.86 -14.74
C ILE A 218 6.14 17.02 -13.78
N SER A 219 6.30 17.46 -12.55
CA SER A 219 6.98 16.68 -11.52
C SER A 219 5.97 15.99 -10.62
N LEU A 220 6.11 14.67 -10.46
CA LEU A 220 5.43 13.87 -9.45
C LEU A 220 6.47 13.43 -8.41
N PRO A 221 6.63 14.17 -7.28
CA PRO A 221 7.79 14.05 -6.40
C PRO A 221 7.69 12.87 -5.44
N LEU A 222 7.98 11.68 -5.96
CA LEU A 222 8.14 10.45 -5.18
C LEU A 222 9.36 9.66 -5.64
N VAL A 223 9.81 8.73 -4.80
CA VAL A 223 10.93 7.83 -5.10
C VAL A 223 10.52 6.38 -4.88
N PRO A 224 10.80 5.46 -5.82
CA PRO A 224 10.72 4.03 -5.62
C PRO A 224 11.84 3.56 -4.67
N CYS A 225 11.50 2.70 -3.69
CA CYS A 225 12.43 2.13 -2.73
C CYS A 225 12.28 0.62 -2.66
N GLU A 226 13.41 -0.10 -2.51
CA GLU A 226 13.45 -1.54 -2.27
C GLU A 226 12.91 -1.87 -0.87
N HIS A 227 12.23 -3.03 -0.74
CA HIS A 227 11.75 -3.56 0.52
C HIS A 227 11.73 -5.08 0.53
N GLN A 228 12.43 -5.68 1.48
CA GLN A 228 12.64 -7.11 1.54
C GLN A 228 11.65 -7.83 2.46
N MET A 229 11.23 -9.00 2.01
CA MET A 229 10.30 -9.87 2.74
C MET A 229 10.64 -11.34 2.46
N VAL A 230 10.55 -12.18 3.48
CA VAL A 230 10.84 -13.62 3.40
C VAL A 230 9.71 -14.45 4.00
N TRP A 231 9.59 -15.70 3.54
CA TRP A 231 8.72 -16.73 4.11
C TRP A 231 9.57 -17.80 4.78
N LEU A 232 9.08 -18.32 5.90
CA LEU A 232 9.66 -19.47 6.60
C LEU A 232 9.13 -20.78 6.01
N GLU A 233 9.77 -21.90 6.37
CA GLU A 233 9.18 -23.24 6.18
C GLU A 233 7.85 -23.34 6.94
N PRO A 234 6.91 -24.18 6.46
CA PRO A 234 5.63 -24.41 7.13
C PRO A 234 5.75 -24.88 8.58
N PHE A 235 4.78 -24.50 9.40
CA PHE A 235 4.56 -24.99 10.75
C PHE A 235 3.49 -26.08 10.72
N GLU A 236 3.76 -27.23 11.33
CA GLU A 236 2.84 -28.37 11.30
C GLU A 236 1.45 -28.04 11.85
N GLU A 237 1.41 -27.25 12.94
CA GLU A 237 0.16 -26.82 13.58
C GLU A 237 -0.70 -25.94 12.66
N LEU A 238 -0.04 -25.12 11.83
CA LEU A 238 -0.73 -24.26 10.88
C LEU A 238 -1.18 -25.06 9.63
N LYS A 239 -0.56 -26.19 9.33
CA LYS A 239 -1.01 -27.08 8.24
C LYS A 239 -2.34 -27.73 8.59
N GLU A 240 -2.53 -28.16 9.84
CA GLU A 240 -3.79 -28.70 10.32
C GLU A 240 -4.90 -27.65 10.27
N PHE A 241 -4.59 -26.43 10.77
CA PHE A 241 -5.50 -25.30 10.67
C PHE A 241 -5.92 -25.00 9.22
N LYS A 242 -4.98 -25.00 8.28
CA LYS A 242 -5.25 -24.79 6.86
C LYS A 242 -6.14 -25.90 6.26
N ALA A 243 -6.00 -27.13 6.73
CA ALA A 243 -6.85 -28.25 6.30
C ALA A 243 -8.30 -28.07 6.77
N ASP A 244 -8.51 -27.56 7.98
CA ASP A 244 -9.82 -27.35 8.59
C ASP A 244 -10.48 -26.04 8.13
N HIS A 245 -9.69 -25.00 7.89
CA HIS A 245 -10.14 -23.65 7.54
C HIS A 245 -9.66 -23.25 6.13
N LYS A 246 -10.14 -23.94 5.11
CA LYS A 246 -9.70 -23.80 3.70
C LYS A 246 -9.71 -22.38 3.13
N GLU A 247 -10.51 -21.49 3.69
CA GLU A 247 -10.67 -20.11 3.20
C GLU A 247 -9.84 -19.06 3.96
N ALA A 248 -9.35 -19.39 5.14
CA ALA A 248 -8.60 -18.45 5.96
C ALA A 248 -7.12 -18.41 5.54
N LEU A 249 -6.61 -17.20 5.26
CA LEU A 249 -5.19 -16.95 4.98
C LEU A 249 -4.39 -16.68 6.25
N VAL A 250 -5.04 -16.25 7.33
CA VAL A 250 -4.41 -15.84 8.58
C VAL A 250 -5.40 -15.95 9.74
N GLU A 251 -4.93 -16.43 10.89
CA GLU A 251 -5.65 -16.48 12.17
C GLU A 251 -4.95 -15.66 13.24
N HIS A 252 -3.62 -15.71 13.27
CA HIS A 252 -2.83 -14.98 14.25
C HIS A 252 -2.81 -13.49 13.97
N ALA A 253 -2.82 -12.67 15.02
CA ALA A 253 -2.75 -11.23 14.90
C ALA A 253 -1.47 -10.80 14.14
N LEU A 254 -1.62 -9.76 13.30
CA LEU A 254 -0.47 -9.13 12.66
C LEU A 254 0.42 -8.49 13.72
N MET A 255 1.73 -8.51 13.52
CA MET A 255 2.64 -7.92 14.49
C MET A 255 3.65 -6.97 13.86
N ARG A 256 3.90 -5.86 14.56
CA ARG A 256 5.02 -4.95 14.33
C ARG A 256 5.95 -4.93 15.53
N HIS A 257 7.23 -5.07 15.25
CA HIS A 257 8.32 -4.87 16.20
C HIS A 257 9.04 -3.56 15.85
N GLN A 258 8.50 -2.45 16.36
CA GLN A 258 8.95 -1.10 15.96
C GLN A 258 10.37 -0.78 16.44
N ASP A 259 10.81 -1.30 17.60
CA ASP A 259 12.19 -1.11 18.06
C ASP A 259 13.24 -1.63 17.06
N TYR A 260 12.84 -2.54 16.16
CA TYR A 260 13.74 -3.12 15.17
C TYR A 260 13.26 -2.96 13.72
N SER A 261 12.18 -2.23 13.50
CA SER A 261 11.59 -1.95 12.17
C SER A 261 11.21 -3.23 11.39
N LEU A 262 10.61 -4.19 12.09
CA LEU A 262 10.15 -5.45 11.52
C LEU A 262 8.63 -5.57 11.60
N TYR A 263 8.07 -6.37 10.69
CA TYR A 263 6.70 -6.86 10.83
C TYR A 263 6.63 -8.36 10.55
N PHE A 264 5.61 -8.99 11.15
CA PHE A 264 5.37 -10.42 11.07
C PHE A 264 3.90 -10.66 10.78
N ARG A 265 3.63 -11.65 9.97
CA ARG A 265 2.27 -12.13 9.72
C ARG A 265 2.27 -13.61 9.39
N GLN A 266 1.23 -14.31 9.77
CA GLN A 266 0.92 -15.62 9.22
C GLN A 266 0.58 -15.49 7.72
N TRP A 267 0.93 -16.53 6.96
CA TRP A 267 0.53 -16.70 5.56
C TRP A 267 0.22 -18.18 5.36
N ASN A 268 -1.05 -18.54 5.41
CA ASN A 268 -1.46 -19.94 5.44
C ASN A 268 -0.75 -20.71 6.58
N ASP A 269 0.06 -21.70 6.22
CA ASP A 269 0.80 -22.60 7.11
C ASP A 269 2.21 -22.08 7.50
N THR A 270 2.54 -20.85 7.17
CA THR A 270 3.87 -20.27 7.46
C THR A 270 3.79 -18.84 8.02
N TYR A 271 4.94 -18.27 8.31
CA TYR A 271 5.10 -16.87 8.67
C TYR A 271 5.92 -16.11 7.64
N VAL A 272 5.57 -14.84 7.49
CA VAL A 272 6.27 -13.87 6.66
C VAL A 272 6.91 -12.83 7.56
N ILE A 273 8.17 -12.50 7.26
CA ILE A 273 8.96 -11.49 7.95
C ILE A 273 9.29 -10.38 6.95
N GLY A 274 8.95 -9.13 7.26
CA GLY A 274 9.36 -7.97 6.47
C GLY A 274 10.30 -7.07 7.24
N ASN A 275 11.23 -6.45 6.50
CA ASN A 275 12.36 -5.71 7.06
C ASN A 275 12.49 -4.29 6.48
N TYR A 276 12.45 -3.28 7.37
CA TYR A 276 12.74 -1.87 7.03
C TYR A 276 14.13 -1.43 7.56
N ARG A 277 14.85 -2.29 8.28
CA ARG A 277 16.11 -1.93 8.92
C ARG A 277 17.33 -2.23 8.04
N HIS A 278 17.32 -1.77 6.82
CA HIS A 278 18.47 -1.77 5.93
C HIS A 278 18.70 -0.36 5.36
N GLU A 279 19.86 -0.12 4.76
CA GLU A 279 20.09 1.15 4.07
C GLU A 279 19.10 1.31 2.91
N PRO A 280 18.29 2.38 2.87
CA PRO A 280 17.28 2.57 1.84
C PRO A 280 17.91 2.66 0.45
N ARG A 281 17.47 1.81 -0.46
CA ARG A 281 17.91 1.78 -1.84
C ARG A 281 16.81 2.36 -2.72
N ILE A 282 17.13 3.49 -3.35
CA ILE A 282 16.23 4.20 -4.24
C ILE A 282 16.56 3.82 -5.68
N LEU A 283 15.51 3.48 -6.42
CA LEU A 283 15.54 3.24 -7.86
C LEU A 283 15.00 4.46 -8.62
N GLU A 284 15.38 4.57 -9.88
CA GLU A 284 14.72 5.49 -10.81
C GLU A 284 13.59 4.76 -11.54
N SER A 285 12.48 5.45 -11.79
CA SER A 285 11.32 4.82 -12.44
C SER A 285 11.58 4.41 -13.89
N GLU A 286 12.67 4.90 -14.52
CA GLU A 286 13.16 4.50 -15.84
C GLU A 286 13.94 3.19 -15.81
N GLU A 287 14.54 2.85 -14.67
CA GLU A 287 15.33 1.64 -14.47
C GLU A 287 14.46 0.43 -14.13
N LEU A 288 13.16 0.67 -13.88
CA LEU A 288 12.21 -0.40 -13.60
C LEU A 288 11.96 -1.22 -14.85
N LYS A 289 11.97 -2.54 -14.69
CA LYS A 289 11.70 -3.48 -15.79
C LYS A 289 10.31 -3.21 -16.39
N LYS A 290 10.15 -3.50 -17.66
CA LYS A 290 8.85 -3.59 -18.29
C LYS A 290 8.22 -4.96 -18.00
N PRO A 291 6.89 -5.12 -18.13
CA PRO A 291 6.25 -6.42 -17.93
C PRO A 291 6.86 -7.54 -18.76
N GLU A 292 7.19 -7.27 -20.03
CA GLU A 292 7.80 -8.24 -20.95
C GLU A 292 9.24 -8.63 -20.62
N ASP A 293 9.96 -7.81 -19.84
CA ASP A 293 11.36 -8.01 -19.45
C ASP A 293 11.52 -8.61 -18.05
N ALA A 294 10.41 -8.81 -17.32
CA ALA A 294 10.41 -9.28 -15.96
C ALA A 294 10.25 -10.81 -15.88
N GLU A 295 11.09 -11.49 -15.09
CA GLU A 295 10.95 -12.93 -14.86
C GLU A 295 9.68 -13.30 -14.07
N GLU A 296 9.39 -12.55 -12.98
CA GLU A 296 8.17 -12.73 -12.17
C GLU A 296 7.26 -11.52 -12.35
N MET A 297 7.73 -10.34 -11.91
CA MET A 297 7.01 -9.08 -12.06
C MET A 297 7.96 -7.88 -12.05
N PRO A 298 7.63 -6.79 -12.76
CA PRO A 298 8.53 -5.64 -12.94
C PRO A 298 8.80 -4.85 -11.65
N SER A 299 8.02 -5.06 -10.60
CA SER A 299 8.21 -4.42 -9.30
C SER A 299 9.04 -5.24 -8.31
N LEU A 300 9.74 -6.28 -8.77
CA LEU A 300 10.69 -7.05 -7.99
C LEU A 300 12.12 -6.84 -8.52
N VAL A 301 13.06 -6.82 -7.58
CA VAL A 301 14.51 -6.82 -7.84
C VAL A 301 15.18 -7.92 -7.02
N ASP A 302 16.49 -8.13 -7.26
CA ASP A 302 17.25 -9.18 -6.61
C ASP A 302 17.23 -9.03 -5.08
N PHE A 303 16.99 -10.14 -4.39
CA PHE A 303 17.05 -10.22 -2.93
C PHE A 303 18.49 -10.06 -2.45
N ARG A 304 18.69 -9.31 -1.36
CA ARG A 304 20.00 -9.02 -0.76
C ARG A 304 20.11 -9.68 0.60
N PRO A 305 20.77 -10.85 0.71
CA PRO A 305 20.88 -11.60 1.96
C PRO A 305 21.49 -10.78 3.09
N ASP A 306 22.55 -10.02 2.83
CA ASP A 306 23.29 -9.24 3.84
C ASP A 306 22.40 -8.17 4.48
N ASP A 307 21.50 -7.56 3.71
CA ASP A 307 20.54 -6.56 4.22
C ASP A 307 19.45 -7.21 5.12
N PHE A 308 19.29 -8.54 5.08
CA PHE A 308 18.26 -9.27 5.83
C PHE A 308 18.80 -10.05 7.06
N GLU A 309 20.11 -10.26 7.17
CA GLU A 309 20.71 -11.07 8.24
C GLU A 309 20.33 -10.57 9.65
N GLY A 310 20.45 -9.27 9.89
CA GLY A 310 20.08 -8.66 11.17
C GLY A 310 18.60 -8.80 11.51
N ALA A 311 17.73 -8.72 10.51
CA ALA A 311 16.29 -8.93 10.65
C ALA A 311 15.97 -10.38 11.04
N HIS A 312 16.60 -11.34 10.39
CA HIS A 312 16.45 -12.77 10.67
C HIS A 312 16.90 -13.10 12.10
N LYS A 313 18.06 -12.58 12.52
CA LYS A 313 18.57 -12.77 13.89
C LYS A 313 17.60 -12.22 14.96
N GLU A 314 17.10 -11.00 14.78
CA GLU A 314 16.14 -10.40 15.72
C GLU A 314 14.80 -11.14 15.71
N SER A 315 14.35 -11.62 14.54
CA SER A 315 13.14 -12.42 14.43
C SER A 315 13.24 -13.72 15.23
N ASN A 316 14.36 -14.43 15.12
CA ASN A 316 14.64 -15.65 15.88
C ASN A 316 14.77 -15.39 17.39
N TRP A 317 15.25 -14.19 17.77
CA TRP A 317 15.28 -13.78 19.15
C TRP A 317 13.87 -13.53 19.69
N LEU A 318 13.01 -12.84 18.97
CA LEU A 318 11.64 -12.53 19.40
C LEU A 318 10.71 -13.75 19.34
N PHE A 319 10.90 -14.60 18.34
CA PHE A 319 10.14 -15.82 18.06
C PHE A 319 11.08 -17.03 18.04
N PRO A 320 11.39 -17.66 19.19
CA PRO A 320 12.40 -18.72 19.26
C PRO A 320 12.18 -19.86 18.26
N ARG A 321 10.93 -20.24 18.00
CA ARG A 321 10.58 -21.29 17.02
C ARG A 321 10.92 -20.95 15.56
N PHE A 322 11.16 -19.68 15.24
CA PHE A 322 11.58 -19.31 13.88
C PHE A 322 13.01 -19.78 13.59
N SER A 323 13.85 -19.95 14.61
CA SER A 323 15.21 -20.49 14.44
C SER A 323 15.24 -21.94 13.96
N GLU A 324 14.13 -22.68 14.11
CA GLU A 324 13.98 -24.06 13.65
C GLU A 324 13.61 -24.15 12.15
N LYS A 325 13.30 -23.00 11.50
CA LYS A 325 12.76 -22.90 10.17
C LYS A 325 13.73 -22.24 9.21
N LYS A 326 13.87 -22.81 8.01
CA LYS A 326 14.63 -22.19 6.91
C LYS A 326 13.78 -21.14 6.19
N LEU A 327 14.47 -20.22 5.52
CA LEU A 327 13.84 -19.26 4.60
C LEU A 327 13.56 -19.95 3.27
N THR A 328 12.29 -20.02 2.87
CA THR A 328 11.85 -20.69 1.64
C THR A 328 11.71 -19.74 0.46
N LYS A 329 10.86 -18.73 0.58
CA LYS A 329 10.65 -17.69 -0.43
C LYS A 329 11.25 -16.38 0.04
N LYS A 330 11.86 -15.65 -0.88
CA LYS A 330 12.49 -14.34 -0.61
C LYS A 330 12.13 -13.40 -1.75
N ILE A 331 11.68 -12.21 -1.42
CA ILE A 331 11.43 -11.16 -2.42
C ILE A 331 12.04 -9.84 -1.96
N ASN A 332 12.36 -9.00 -2.94
CA ASN A 332 12.74 -7.62 -2.76
C ASN A 332 11.82 -6.78 -3.65
N GLY A 333 10.71 -6.32 -3.06
CA GLY A 333 9.68 -5.57 -3.74
C GLY A 333 9.99 -4.08 -3.77
N ILE A 334 9.33 -3.35 -4.66
CA ILE A 334 9.51 -1.91 -4.80
C ILE A 334 8.21 -1.21 -4.44
N PHE A 335 8.28 -0.19 -3.61
CA PHE A 335 7.18 0.70 -3.32
C PHE A 335 7.67 2.16 -3.19
N SER A 336 6.78 3.14 -3.02
CA SER A 336 7.15 4.54 -3.21
C SER A 336 6.96 5.40 -1.97
N PHE A 337 7.81 6.44 -1.85
CA PHE A 337 7.77 7.46 -0.82
C PHE A 337 7.80 8.87 -1.42
N THR A 338 7.02 9.76 -0.86
CA THR A 338 7.10 11.22 -1.05
C THR A 338 8.12 11.82 -0.08
N THR A 339 8.37 13.11 -0.16
CA THR A 339 9.29 13.82 0.75
C THR A 339 8.80 13.94 2.19
N ASP A 340 7.50 13.72 2.43
CA ASP A 340 6.85 13.82 3.74
C ASP A 340 6.11 12.54 4.17
N GLY A 341 6.15 11.49 3.34
CA GLY A 341 5.52 10.21 3.64
C GLY A 341 4.00 10.16 3.43
N ASN A 342 3.36 11.26 3.05
CA ASN A 342 1.93 11.29 2.74
C ASN A 342 1.66 10.97 1.26
N PRO A 343 0.42 10.58 0.89
CA PRO A 343 0.03 10.36 -0.49
C PRO A 343 0.27 11.58 -1.39
N LEU A 344 0.38 11.34 -2.67
CA LEU A 344 0.45 12.35 -3.72
C LEU A 344 -0.87 12.35 -4.47
N MET A 345 -1.78 13.29 -4.15
CA MET A 345 -3.18 13.31 -4.61
C MET A 345 -3.55 14.68 -5.18
N GLY A 346 -4.56 14.70 -6.06
CA GLY A 346 -5.18 15.94 -6.52
C GLY A 346 -4.91 16.28 -7.98
N GLU A 347 -5.46 17.41 -8.43
CA GLU A 347 -5.23 17.96 -9.75
C GLU A 347 -3.85 18.60 -9.85
N THR A 348 -3.15 18.30 -10.93
CA THR A 348 -1.80 18.83 -11.19
C THR A 348 -1.86 20.25 -11.75
N SER A 349 -0.69 20.82 -12.08
CA SER A 349 -0.64 22.10 -12.81
C SER A 349 -1.23 22.05 -14.22
N VAL A 350 -1.49 20.86 -14.77
CA VAL A 350 -2.18 20.66 -16.05
C VAL A 350 -3.65 20.39 -15.76
N LYS A 351 -4.53 21.27 -16.22
CA LYS A 351 -5.97 21.14 -15.99
C LYS A 351 -6.51 19.80 -16.49
N GLY A 352 -7.29 19.12 -15.66
CA GLY A 352 -7.87 17.81 -15.94
C GLY A 352 -6.90 16.63 -15.75
N LEU A 353 -5.60 16.87 -15.52
CA LEU A 353 -4.62 15.83 -15.20
C LEU A 353 -4.50 15.68 -13.69
N TRP A 354 -4.93 14.54 -13.16
CA TRP A 354 -4.98 14.20 -11.76
C TRP A 354 -3.93 13.14 -11.39
N THR A 355 -3.56 13.07 -10.13
CA THR A 355 -2.65 12.06 -9.61
C THR A 355 -3.15 11.45 -8.31
N ALA A 356 -2.90 10.15 -8.10
CA ALA A 356 -3.09 9.43 -6.83
C ALA A 356 -2.01 8.35 -6.70
N ASN A 357 -0.89 8.70 -6.10
CA ASN A 357 0.30 7.86 -6.01
C ASN A 357 0.93 7.90 -4.61
N ALA A 358 1.96 7.09 -4.36
CA ALA A 358 2.56 6.90 -3.04
C ALA A 358 1.51 6.49 -1.98
N VAL A 359 0.58 5.64 -2.37
CA VAL A 359 -0.52 5.14 -1.53
C VAL A 359 -0.27 3.67 -1.23
N TRP A 360 -0.29 3.32 0.04
CA TRP A 360 -0.15 1.93 0.47
C TRP A 360 -1.52 1.26 0.56
N ILE A 361 -1.53 -0.08 0.57
CA ILE A 361 -2.77 -0.87 0.67
C ILE A 361 -3.67 -0.36 1.80
N THR A 362 -3.07 -0.07 2.95
CA THR A 362 -3.75 0.46 4.15
C THR A 362 -4.66 1.66 3.88
N HIS A 363 -4.33 2.51 2.90
CA HIS A 363 -5.02 3.78 2.68
C HIS A 363 -5.78 3.84 1.35
N ALA A 364 -5.65 2.78 0.52
CA ALA A 364 -6.09 2.82 -0.88
C ALA A 364 -7.61 3.00 -1.06
N GLY A 365 -8.42 2.42 -0.18
CA GLY A 365 -9.87 2.61 -0.17
C GLY A 365 -10.26 4.06 0.10
N GLY A 366 -9.69 4.65 1.17
CA GLY A 366 -9.96 6.03 1.55
C GLY A 366 -9.46 7.04 0.52
N VAL A 367 -8.28 6.81 -0.05
CA VAL A 367 -7.75 7.64 -1.15
C VAL A 367 -8.66 7.55 -2.39
N GLY A 368 -9.09 6.33 -2.78
CA GLY A 368 -9.98 6.16 -3.93
C GLY A 368 -11.32 6.89 -3.76
N LYS A 369 -11.91 6.82 -2.54
CA LYS A 369 -13.13 7.59 -2.20
C LYS A 369 -12.88 9.09 -2.34
N ALA A 370 -11.85 9.60 -1.67
CA ALA A 370 -11.55 11.03 -1.67
C ALA A 370 -11.25 11.57 -3.09
N MET A 371 -10.52 10.81 -3.91
CA MET A 371 -10.26 11.17 -5.32
C MET A 371 -11.54 11.21 -6.15
N ALA A 372 -12.43 10.23 -5.99
CA ALA A 372 -13.70 10.21 -6.70
C ALA A 372 -14.58 11.40 -6.31
N GLU A 373 -14.71 11.69 -5.02
CA GLU A 373 -15.44 12.87 -4.53
C GLU A 373 -14.85 14.17 -5.06
N TRP A 374 -13.52 14.31 -5.02
CA TRP A 374 -12.83 15.51 -5.48
C TRP A 374 -13.05 15.76 -6.98
N ILE A 375 -12.95 14.71 -7.79
CA ILE A 375 -13.18 14.79 -9.25
C ILE A 375 -14.65 15.12 -9.57
N VAL A 376 -15.61 14.57 -8.79
CA VAL A 376 -17.05 14.72 -9.07
C VAL A 376 -17.62 16.02 -8.51
N ASN A 377 -17.27 16.35 -7.27
CA ASN A 377 -17.89 17.42 -6.49
C ASN A 377 -17.01 18.69 -6.40
N GLY A 378 -15.73 18.61 -6.82
CA GLY A 378 -14.75 19.69 -6.68
C GLY A 378 -14.05 19.70 -5.32
N GLU A 379 -14.54 18.94 -4.32
CA GLU A 379 -13.92 18.77 -3.01
C GLU A 379 -14.26 17.40 -2.42
N PRO A 380 -13.36 16.76 -1.64
CA PRO A 380 -13.67 15.56 -0.89
C PRO A 380 -14.28 15.90 0.48
N GLU A 381 -15.05 14.96 1.04
CA GLU A 381 -15.63 15.08 2.39
C GLU A 381 -14.56 15.24 3.48
N LEU A 382 -13.47 14.49 3.36
CA LEU A 382 -12.34 14.54 4.30
C LEU A 382 -11.34 15.61 3.88
N ASP A 383 -10.84 16.41 4.83
CA ASP A 383 -9.72 17.32 4.60
C ASP A 383 -8.47 16.55 4.16
N VAL A 384 -8.09 16.71 2.91
CA VAL A 384 -6.97 16.01 2.25
C VAL A 384 -5.75 16.89 1.99
N ARG A 385 -5.67 18.09 2.57
CA ARG A 385 -4.55 19.02 2.31
C ARG A 385 -3.16 18.41 2.53
N GLN A 386 -3.03 17.46 3.47
CA GLN A 386 -1.78 16.73 3.68
C GLN A 386 -1.42 15.77 2.54
N GLY A 387 -2.38 15.42 1.68
CA GLY A 387 -2.19 14.59 0.49
C GLY A 387 -2.11 15.38 -0.81
N ASP A 388 -2.52 16.65 -0.82
CA ASP A 388 -2.60 17.48 -2.03
C ASP A 388 -1.21 17.64 -2.68
N ILE A 389 -1.12 17.37 -3.99
CA ILE A 389 0.11 17.57 -4.76
C ILE A 389 0.62 19.01 -4.68
N ASN A 390 -0.28 19.98 -4.56
CA ASN A 390 0.06 21.41 -4.53
C ASN A 390 0.72 21.86 -3.21
N ARG A 391 0.84 20.96 -2.20
CA ARG A 391 1.61 21.23 -0.97
C ARG A 391 3.12 21.29 -1.19
N PHE A 392 3.61 20.83 -2.33
CA PHE A 392 5.03 20.76 -2.62
C PHE A 392 5.54 22.06 -3.27
N HIS A 393 6.58 22.64 -2.69
CA HIS A 393 7.30 23.78 -3.24
C HIS A 393 8.44 23.34 -4.17
N GLN A 394 9.04 24.26 -4.91
CA GLN A 394 10.07 23.97 -5.91
C GLN A 394 11.23 23.10 -5.41
N HIS A 395 11.68 23.27 -4.16
CA HIS A 395 12.79 22.49 -3.61
C HIS A 395 12.44 20.99 -3.42
N HIS A 396 11.15 20.64 -3.26
CA HIS A 396 10.72 19.23 -3.17
C HIS A 396 10.90 18.49 -4.50
N HIS A 397 10.98 19.21 -5.61
CA HIS A 397 11.20 18.63 -6.94
C HIS A 397 12.69 18.48 -7.28
N VAL A 398 13.60 19.00 -6.45
CA VAL A 398 15.04 18.83 -6.62
C VAL A 398 15.43 17.38 -6.31
N ARG A 399 15.97 16.66 -7.30
CA ARG A 399 16.30 15.23 -7.21
C ARG A 399 17.09 14.85 -5.95
N LYS A 400 18.12 15.64 -5.60
CA LYS A 400 18.96 15.39 -4.42
C LYS A 400 18.14 15.47 -3.13
N TYR A 401 17.28 16.48 -3.01
CA TYR A 401 16.40 16.65 -1.84
C TYR A 401 15.37 15.53 -1.76
N LEU A 402 14.67 15.24 -2.86
CA LEU A 402 13.67 14.19 -2.96
C LEU A 402 14.24 12.82 -2.55
N ARG A 403 15.41 12.45 -3.06
CA ARG A 403 16.09 11.19 -2.69
C ARG A 403 16.49 11.16 -1.21
N SER A 404 17.03 12.24 -0.68
CA SER A 404 17.44 12.33 0.73
C SER A 404 16.24 12.19 1.66
N ARG A 405 15.13 12.89 1.39
CA ARG A 405 13.91 12.82 2.20
C ARG A 405 13.19 11.48 2.05
N GLY A 406 13.14 10.91 0.84
CA GLY A 406 12.59 9.56 0.62
C GLY A 406 13.33 8.49 1.41
N LYS A 407 14.67 8.52 1.43
CA LYS A 407 15.50 7.64 2.28
C LYS A 407 15.20 7.81 3.76
N GLN A 408 15.06 9.05 4.23
CA GLN A 408 14.74 9.33 5.62
C GLN A 408 13.35 8.79 5.99
N ASN A 409 12.33 9.03 5.17
CA ASN A 409 10.99 8.51 5.41
C ASN A 409 10.95 6.98 5.43
N TYR A 410 11.75 6.32 4.59
CA TYR A 410 11.89 4.87 4.64
C TYR A 410 12.45 4.41 6.00
N LYS A 411 13.53 5.03 6.48
CA LYS A 411 14.13 4.71 7.80
C LYS A 411 13.17 4.99 8.96
N GLU A 412 12.29 5.97 8.79
CA GLU A 412 11.38 6.46 9.84
C GLU A 412 9.99 5.82 9.81
N VAL A 413 9.73 4.86 8.90
CA VAL A 413 8.41 4.19 8.78
C VAL A 413 7.84 3.69 10.11
N TYR A 414 8.71 3.19 11.00
CA TYR A 414 8.34 2.71 12.33
C TYR A 414 8.92 3.55 13.48
N LEU A 415 9.60 4.64 13.17
CA LEU A 415 10.02 5.56 14.22
C LEU A 415 8.78 6.26 14.79
N SER A 416 8.66 6.22 16.10
CA SER A 416 7.64 6.99 16.77
C SER A 416 8.06 8.46 16.83
N LEU A 417 7.08 9.34 17.12
CA LEU A 417 7.25 10.78 17.28
C LEU A 417 8.23 11.20 18.44
N ILE A 418 9.10 10.31 18.89
CA ILE A 418 10.07 10.58 19.97
C ILE A 418 11.18 11.56 19.55
N HIS A 419 11.23 11.95 18.29
CA HIS A 419 12.24 12.86 17.76
C HIS A 419 11.73 14.29 17.51
N ILE A 420 10.63 14.67 18.19
CA ILE A 420 10.21 16.07 18.28
C ILE A 420 10.70 16.64 19.59
#